data_65a94281e9c07cd72417adbb496f3233
#
_entry.id   65a94281e9c07cd72417adbb496f3233
#
_cell.length_a   1.000
_cell.length_b   1.000
_cell.length_c   1.000
_cell.angle_alpha   90.00
_cell.angle_beta   90.00
_cell.angle_gamma   90.00
#
_symmetry.space_group_name_H-M   'P 1'
#
loop_
_entity.id
_entity.type
_entity.pdbx_description
1 polymer ?
#
loop_
_entity_poly.entity_id
_entity_poly.type
_entity_poly.pdbx_seq_one_letter_code
_entity_poly.pdbx_strand_id
1 'polypeptide(L)'
;VFGLVGSEMCIRDRFGTVKVRNLMDIKKYSHVQHISSEIAGIISEEEDMFSALASNFPAGTLSGAPKIEAMKIINEIEEEGRGPYGGAIGQFGFNGDCTFAIPIRSIFITGEQAYAQTCGGNVYDSDPDKEYLEIERKLAAMKTVLASFEEKEIKWKL
;
A
#
# COMPACT_ATOMS: atom_id res chain seq x y z
N VAL A 1 -7.90 10.85 1.06
CA VAL A 1 -6.85 9.83 0.84
C VAL A 1 -5.80 10.33 -0.16
N PHE A 2 -6.22 11.08 -1.18
CA PHE A 2 -5.31 11.57 -2.23
C PHE A 2 -4.29 12.62 -1.77
N GLY A 3 -4.56 13.33 -0.67
CA GLY A 3 -3.64 14.29 -0.11
C GLY A 3 -2.45 13.69 0.64
N LEU A 4 -2.52 12.43 1.06
CA LEU A 4 -1.49 11.83 1.91
C LEU A 4 -0.19 11.61 1.16
N VAL A 5 -0.22 11.03 -0.03
CA VAL A 5 1.00 10.78 -0.82
C VAL A 5 1.63 12.09 -1.28
N GLY A 6 0.81 13.07 -1.70
CA GLY A 6 1.31 14.39 -2.10
C GLY A 6 1.94 15.17 -0.96
N SER A 7 1.39 15.08 0.26
CA SER A 7 1.96 15.74 1.43
C SER A 7 3.27 15.07 1.89
N GLU A 8 3.40 13.77 1.77
CA GLU A 8 4.62 13.04 2.07
C GLU A 8 5.76 13.44 1.13
N MET A 9 5.50 13.60 -0.16
CA MET A 9 6.46 14.08 -1.14
C MET A 9 6.97 15.49 -0.79
N CYS A 10 6.12 16.39 -0.33
CA CYS A 10 6.50 17.76 0.04
C CYS A 10 7.53 17.84 1.17
N ILE A 11 7.81 16.77 1.89
CA ILE A 11 8.78 16.74 2.99
C ILE A 11 10.22 16.84 2.45
N ARG A 12 10.49 16.24 1.30
CA ARG A 12 11.83 16.11 0.70
C ARG A 12 11.99 16.78 -0.65
N ASP A 13 10.91 17.37 -1.17
CA ASP A 13 10.95 18.04 -2.46
C ASP A 13 11.47 19.48 -2.37
N ARG A 14 12.03 19.96 -3.47
CA ARG A 14 12.30 21.37 -3.67
C ARG A 14 10.98 22.15 -3.68
N PHE A 15 10.87 23.15 -2.84
CA PHE A 15 9.66 23.98 -2.69
C PHE A 15 9.11 24.44 -4.04
N GLY A 16 7.81 24.28 -4.24
CA GLY A 16 7.08 24.71 -5.43
C GLY A 16 7.23 23.80 -6.67
N THR A 17 7.93 22.66 -6.57
CA THR A 17 8.13 21.75 -7.71
C THR A 17 7.09 20.63 -7.79
N VAL A 18 6.32 20.39 -6.72
CA VAL A 18 5.30 19.34 -6.69
C VAL A 18 4.16 19.68 -7.63
N LYS A 19 3.87 18.78 -8.57
CA LYS A 19 2.81 18.90 -9.57
C LYS A 19 2.00 17.62 -9.68
N VAL A 20 0.69 17.77 -9.83
CA VAL A 20 -0.19 16.66 -10.21
C VAL A 20 -0.15 16.55 -11.73
N ARG A 21 0.36 15.44 -12.27
CA ARG A 21 0.40 15.15 -13.72
C ARG A 21 -0.92 14.61 -14.21
N ASN A 22 -1.46 13.61 -13.49
CA ASN A 22 -2.76 13.03 -13.76
C ASN A 22 -3.57 13.01 -12.47
N LEU A 23 -4.80 13.46 -12.52
CA LEU A 23 -5.68 13.54 -11.37
C LEU A 23 -6.86 12.59 -11.51
N MET A 24 -7.01 11.68 -10.54
CA MET A 24 -8.20 10.84 -10.37
C MET A 24 -8.53 9.95 -11.57
N ASP A 25 -7.53 9.39 -12.24
CA ASP A 25 -7.73 8.40 -13.30
C ASP A 25 -8.34 7.11 -12.75
N ILE A 26 -9.38 6.61 -13.41
CA ILE A 26 -10.02 5.34 -13.05
C ILE A 26 -9.30 4.21 -13.76
N LYS A 27 -8.55 3.41 -12.99
CA LYS A 27 -7.91 2.18 -13.49
C LYS A 27 -8.76 0.97 -13.16
N LYS A 28 -9.18 0.24 -14.20
CA LYS A 28 -10.00 -0.97 -14.07
C LYS A 28 -9.13 -2.20 -14.18
N TYR A 29 -9.27 -3.10 -13.21
CA TYR A 29 -8.66 -4.43 -13.18
C TYR A 29 -9.75 -5.49 -13.15
N SER A 30 -9.38 -6.77 -13.25
CA SER A 30 -10.35 -7.87 -13.32
C SER A 30 -11.33 -7.94 -12.14
N HIS A 31 -10.87 -7.61 -10.94
CA HIS A 31 -11.67 -7.75 -9.71
C HIS A 31 -11.85 -6.45 -8.92
N VAL A 32 -11.11 -5.40 -9.26
CA VAL A 32 -11.14 -4.13 -8.53
C VAL A 32 -11.01 -2.94 -9.47
N GLN A 33 -11.50 -1.79 -9.03
CA GLN A 33 -11.25 -0.50 -9.68
C GLN A 33 -10.52 0.40 -8.70
N HIS A 34 -9.56 1.15 -9.20
CA HIS A 34 -8.81 2.13 -8.42
C HIS A 34 -8.91 3.51 -9.03
N ILE A 35 -9.04 4.51 -8.17
CA ILE A 35 -8.80 5.89 -8.56
C ILE A 35 -7.33 6.15 -8.27
N SER A 36 -6.57 6.57 -9.26
CA SER A 36 -5.14 6.87 -9.14
C SER A 36 -4.82 8.28 -9.58
N SER A 37 -3.82 8.88 -8.94
CA SER A 37 -3.24 10.15 -9.36
C SER A 37 -1.74 10.01 -9.50
N GLU A 38 -1.17 10.71 -10.47
CA GLU A 38 0.27 10.80 -10.65
C GLU A 38 0.75 12.15 -10.17
N ILE A 39 1.65 12.12 -9.18
CA ILE A 39 2.26 13.29 -8.58
C ILE A 39 3.76 13.24 -8.87
N ALA A 40 4.35 14.37 -9.26
CA ALA A 40 5.77 14.50 -9.50
C ALA A 40 6.33 15.73 -8.78
N GLY A 41 7.55 15.62 -8.31
CA GLY A 41 8.31 16.70 -7.70
C GLY A 41 9.79 16.54 -8.00
N ILE A 42 10.57 17.57 -7.74
CA ILE A 42 12.02 17.54 -7.83
C ILE A 42 12.55 17.45 -6.41
N ILE A 43 13.32 16.41 -6.13
CA ILE A 43 13.94 16.21 -4.82
C ILE A 43 14.92 17.36 -4.50
N SER A 44 15.04 17.73 -3.23
CA SER A 44 16.00 18.74 -2.77
C SER A 44 17.43 18.26 -2.99
N GLU A 45 18.36 19.19 -3.15
CA GLU A 45 19.78 18.88 -3.42
C GLU A 45 20.48 18.17 -2.25
N GLU A 46 19.95 18.34 -1.03
CA GLU A 46 20.47 17.72 0.19
C GLU A 46 19.90 16.29 0.43
N GLU A 47 18.97 15.84 -0.42
CA GLU A 47 18.25 14.60 -0.28
C GLU A 47 18.61 13.61 -1.39
N ASP A 48 18.40 12.34 -1.13
CA ASP A 48 18.72 11.24 -2.04
C ASP A 48 17.55 10.24 -2.20
N MET A 49 17.76 9.18 -2.96
CA MET A 49 16.77 8.15 -3.17
C MET A 49 16.37 7.40 -1.89
N PHE A 50 17.25 7.32 -0.89
CA PHE A 50 16.95 6.65 0.39
C PHE A 50 16.05 7.52 1.25
N SER A 51 16.36 8.81 1.36
CA SER A 51 15.53 9.77 2.09
C SER A 51 14.17 9.97 1.40
N ALA A 52 14.13 9.94 0.07
CA ALA A 52 12.89 9.98 -0.70
C ALA A 52 11.97 8.78 -0.38
N LEU A 53 12.52 7.56 -0.33
CA LEU A 53 11.75 6.39 0.10
C LEU A 53 11.30 6.53 1.56
N ALA A 54 12.20 6.91 2.47
CA ALA A 54 11.92 7.04 3.89
C ALA A 54 10.77 8.02 4.19
N SER A 55 10.66 9.11 3.42
CA SER A 55 9.56 10.09 3.59
C SER A 55 8.20 9.54 3.17
N ASN A 56 8.17 8.62 2.20
CA ASN A 56 6.93 8.03 1.68
C ASN A 56 6.54 6.72 2.38
N PHE A 57 7.42 6.14 3.18
CA PHE A 57 7.20 4.86 3.84
C PHE A 57 6.89 5.04 5.35
N PRO A 58 5.98 4.23 5.93
CA PRO A 58 5.01 3.37 5.25
C PRO A 58 3.93 4.19 4.53
N ALA A 59 3.37 3.61 3.45
CA ALA A 59 2.36 4.30 2.66
C ALA A 59 1.11 4.63 3.49
N GLY A 60 0.66 5.88 3.44
CA GLY A 60 -0.49 6.37 4.21
C GLY A 60 -1.79 5.63 3.94
N THR A 61 -1.96 5.08 2.73
CA THR A 61 -3.11 4.26 2.35
C THR A 61 -3.20 2.93 3.11
N LEU A 62 -2.09 2.47 3.71
CA LEU A 62 -2.02 1.23 4.50
C LEU A 62 -1.84 1.48 5.99
N SER A 63 -1.34 2.62 6.37
CA SER A 63 -1.15 3.01 7.78
C SER A 63 -2.31 3.84 8.31
N GLY A 64 -2.92 4.67 7.48
CA GLY A 64 -4.00 5.57 7.89
C GLY A 64 -3.51 6.99 8.21
N ALA A 65 -4.45 7.83 8.64
CA ALA A 65 -4.20 9.22 8.99
C ALA A 65 -5.00 9.63 10.25
N PRO A 66 -4.36 10.34 11.21
CA PRO A 66 -2.95 10.72 11.27
C PRO A 66 -2.01 9.51 11.37
N LYS A 67 -0.94 9.47 10.58
CA LYS A 67 -0.11 8.28 10.37
C LYS A 67 0.38 7.62 11.67
N ILE A 68 0.97 8.39 12.58
CA ILE A 68 1.58 7.87 13.81
C ILE A 68 0.51 7.26 14.73
N GLU A 69 -0.62 7.94 14.93
CA GLU A 69 -1.70 7.42 15.79
C GLU A 69 -2.37 6.20 15.17
N ALA A 70 -2.60 6.21 13.87
CA ALA A 70 -3.13 5.05 13.18
C ALA A 70 -2.21 3.82 13.30
N MET A 71 -0.89 4.01 13.19
CA MET A 71 0.09 2.94 13.36
C MET A 71 0.12 2.39 14.80
N LYS A 72 -0.06 3.24 15.82
CA LYS A 72 -0.17 2.79 17.21
C LYS A 72 -1.41 1.91 17.41
N ILE A 73 -2.56 2.36 16.90
CA ILE A 73 -3.82 1.61 16.97
C ILE A 73 -3.68 0.26 16.25
N ILE A 74 -3.10 0.24 15.06
CA ILE A 74 -2.83 -1.00 14.32
C ILE A 74 -1.98 -1.96 15.15
N ASN A 75 -0.91 -1.47 15.77
CA ASN A 75 -0.01 -2.29 16.60
C ASN A 75 -0.68 -2.82 17.87
N GLU A 76 -1.71 -2.13 18.37
CA GLU A 76 -2.48 -2.58 19.54
C GLU A 76 -3.55 -3.62 19.19
N ILE A 77 -4.12 -3.54 17.98
CA ILE A 77 -5.26 -4.37 17.57
C ILE A 77 -4.82 -5.61 16.80
N GLU A 78 -3.82 -5.50 15.92
CA GLU A 78 -3.35 -6.63 15.13
C GLU A 78 -2.48 -7.57 15.99
N GLU A 79 -2.92 -8.81 16.13
CA GLU A 79 -2.22 -9.83 16.91
C GLU A 79 -0.96 -10.35 16.22
N GLU A 80 -0.92 -10.28 14.88
CA GLU A 80 0.19 -10.75 14.07
C GLU A 80 0.81 -9.64 13.23
N GLY A 81 2.13 -9.69 13.07
CA GLY A 81 2.85 -8.78 12.19
C GLY A 81 2.42 -8.93 10.73
N ARG A 82 2.35 -7.80 10.01
CA ARG A 82 1.94 -7.75 8.61
C ARG A 82 2.95 -8.40 7.64
N GLY A 83 4.17 -8.69 8.10
CA GLY A 83 5.23 -9.22 7.26
C GLY A 83 5.53 -8.29 6.08
N PRO A 84 5.62 -8.82 4.83
CA PRO A 84 5.85 -8.00 3.64
C PRO A 84 4.66 -7.13 3.25
N TYR A 85 3.44 -7.45 3.70
CA TYR A 85 2.23 -6.72 3.34
C TYR A 85 2.31 -5.25 3.77
N GLY A 86 2.07 -4.35 2.82
CA GLY A 86 2.15 -2.91 3.08
C GLY A 86 3.57 -2.35 3.24
N GLY A 87 4.58 -3.19 3.05
CA GLY A 87 5.98 -2.80 3.04
C GLY A 87 6.37 -2.04 1.75
N ALA A 88 7.61 -2.22 1.34
CA ALA A 88 8.13 -1.70 0.07
C ALA A 88 8.94 -2.79 -0.63
N ILE A 89 8.61 -3.06 -1.90
CA ILE A 89 9.37 -3.98 -2.74
C ILE A 89 9.89 -3.23 -3.95
N GLY A 90 11.18 -3.35 -4.23
CA GLY A 90 11.76 -2.61 -5.34
C GLY A 90 13.28 -2.70 -5.35
N GLN A 91 13.89 -1.73 -5.97
CA GLN A 91 15.34 -1.68 -6.13
C GLN A 91 15.87 -0.25 -6.01
N PHE A 92 17.10 -0.17 -5.55
CA PHE A 92 17.96 0.99 -5.68
C PHE A 92 18.97 0.74 -6.79
N GLY A 93 19.02 1.63 -7.78
CA GLY A 93 19.98 1.57 -8.86
C GLY A 93 21.32 2.23 -8.48
N PHE A 94 22.42 1.74 -9.02
CA PHE A 94 23.75 2.33 -8.81
C PHE A 94 23.91 3.71 -9.48
N ASN A 95 22.98 4.06 -10.36
CA ASN A 95 22.90 5.37 -11.01
C ASN A 95 22.17 6.44 -10.17
N GLY A 96 21.70 6.08 -8.95
CA GLY A 96 20.96 6.98 -8.08
C GLY A 96 19.43 6.92 -8.27
N ASP A 97 18.93 6.10 -9.18
CA ASP A 97 17.49 5.86 -9.34
C ASP A 97 16.97 4.85 -8.34
N CYS A 98 15.69 4.93 -8.00
CA CYS A 98 14.99 3.89 -7.27
C CYS A 98 13.58 3.68 -7.80
N THR A 99 13.08 2.46 -7.67
CA THR A 99 11.70 2.10 -8.01
C THR A 99 11.15 1.18 -6.96
N PHE A 100 10.02 1.56 -6.35
CA PHE A 100 9.37 0.77 -5.32
C PHE A 100 7.87 0.67 -5.57
N ALA A 101 7.32 -0.46 -5.17
CA ALA A 101 5.88 -0.71 -5.10
C ALA A 101 5.49 -1.14 -3.69
N ILE A 102 4.22 -0.92 -3.35
CA ILE A 102 3.65 -1.43 -2.11
C ILE A 102 3.17 -2.86 -2.40
N PRO A 103 3.63 -3.89 -1.68
CA PRO A 103 3.17 -5.26 -1.84
C PRO A 103 1.76 -5.44 -1.27
N ILE A 104 0.78 -5.02 -2.06
CA ILE A 104 -0.66 -5.27 -1.88
C ILE A 104 -1.17 -6.15 -3.01
N ARG A 105 -2.31 -6.80 -2.85
CA ARG A 105 -2.85 -7.72 -3.86
C ARG A 105 -1.84 -8.81 -4.26
N SER A 106 -1.02 -9.21 -3.30
CA SER A 106 0.09 -10.16 -3.50
C SER A 106 -0.15 -11.43 -2.71
N ILE A 107 0.37 -12.53 -3.23
CA ILE A 107 0.41 -13.81 -2.56
C ILE A 107 1.85 -14.00 -2.08
N PHE A 108 2.03 -14.32 -0.80
CA PHE A 108 3.32 -14.60 -0.21
C PHE A 108 3.45 -16.10 0.03
N ILE A 109 4.58 -16.67 -0.36
CA ILE A 109 4.85 -18.10 -0.22
C ILE A 109 6.10 -18.25 0.65
N THR A 110 5.96 -19.02 1.73
CA THR A 110 7.04 -19.33 2.65
C THR A 110 7.04 -20.83 2.93
N GLY A 111 8.03 -21.54 2.41
CA GLY A 111 8.05 -23.00 2.46
C GLY A 111 6.85 -23.60 1.72
N GLU A 112 6.02 -24.34 2.43
CA GLU A 112 4.81 -24.98 1.89
C GLU A 112 3.52 -24.17 2.14
N GLN A 113 3.64 -23.02 2.76
CA GLN A 113 2.50 -22.15 3.08
C GLN A 113 2.40 -21.00 2.09
N ALA A 114 1.18 -20.72 1.61
CA ALA A 114 0.85 -19.53 0.84
C ALA A 114 -0.19 -18.71 1.58
N TYR A 115 0.00 -17.40 1.66
CA TYR A 115 -0.97 -16.50 2.29
C TYR A 115 -1.14 -15.21 1.50
N ALA A 116 -2.29 -14.58 1.67
CA ALA A 116 -2.58 -13.25 1.16
C ALA A 116 -3.19 -12.43 2.28
N GLN A 117 -2.85 -11.16 2.31
CA GLN A 117 -3.31 -10.22 3.33
C GLN A 117 -3.91 -8.97 2.68
N THR A 118 -4.93 -8.42 3.32
CA THR A 118 -5.53 -7.13 2.95
C THR A 118 -6.06 -6.42 4.18
N CYS A 119 -6.38 -5.14 4.03
CA CYS A 119 -7.07 -4.36 5.05
C CYS A 119 -8.11 -3.43 4.44
N GLY A 120 -9.04 -2.96 5.27
CA GLY A 120 -9.97 -1.88 4.99
C GLY A 120 -9.47 -0.55 5.56
N GLY A 121 -9.93 0.57 5.00
CA GLY A 121 -9.70 1.89 5.55
C GLY A 121 -10.95 2.37 6.30
N ASN A 122 -10.90 2.37 7.62
CA ASN A 122 -12.04 2.74 8.46
C ASN A 122 -12.04 4.24 8.73
N VAL A 123 -13.21 4.86 8.61
CA VAL A 123 -13.50 6.24 8.99
C VAL A 123 -14.71 6.26 9.93
N TYR A 124 -15.02 7.41 10.52
CA TYR A 124 -16.12 7.54 11.50
C TYR A 124 -17.47 7.02 10.98
N ASP A 125 -17.78 7.24 9.71
CA ASP A 125 -19.03 6.81 9.08
C ASP A 125 -18.95 5.43 8.41
N SER A 126 -17.88 4.68 8.61
CA SER A 126 -17.74 3.33 8.06
C SER A 126 -18.76 2.38 8.65
N ASP A 127 -19.37 1.58 7.79
CA ASP A 127 -20.29 0.51 8.14
C ASP A 127 -19.49 -0.81 8.17
N PRO A 128 -19.39 -1.52 9.31
CA PRO A 128 -18.55 -2.70 9.44
C PRO A 128 -18.83 -3.80 8.41
N ASP A 129 -20.09 -4.03 8.05
CA ASP A 129 -20.46 -5.07 7.10
C ASP A 129 -20.01 -4.72 5.68
N LYS A 130 -20.08 -3.43 5.33
CA LYS A 130 -19.60 -2.94 4.02
C LYS A 130 -18.10 -2.98 3.92
N GLU A 131 -17.39 -2.61 4.99
CA GLU A 131 -15.93 -2.67 5.06
C GLU A 131 -15.45 -4.13 4.97
N TYR A 132 -16.09 -5.06 5.67
CA TYR A 132 -15.79 -6.48 5.57
C TYR A 132 -16.02 -7.01 4.14
N LEU A 133 -17.12 -6.65 3.51
CA LEU A 133 -17.38 -7.02 2.11
C LEU A 133 -16.33 -6.45 1.15
N GLU A 134 -15.81 -5.26 1.42
CA GLU A 134 -14.71 -4.69 0.64
C GLU A 134 -13.43 -5.51 0.78
N ILE A 135 -13.10 -5.93 2.01
CA ILE A 135 -11.97 -6.84 2.30
C ILE A 135 -12.10 -8.14 1.49
N GLU A 136 -13.26 -8.79 1.53
CA GLU A 136 -13.52 -10.01 0.79
C GLU A 136 -13.36 -9.82 -0.74
N ARG A 137 -13.84 -8.72 -1.29
CA ARG A 137 -13.66 -8.38 -2.71
C ARG A 137 -12.18 -8.15 -3.06
N LYS A 138 -11.43 -7.53 -2.17
CA LYS A 138 -9.98 -7.33 -2.34
C LYS A 138 -9.20 -8.63 -2.36
N LEU A 139 -9.65 -9.65 -1.61
CA LEU A 139 -9.04 -10.98 -1.59
C LEU A 139 -9.48 -11.89 -2.75
N ALA A 140 -10.61 -11.60 -3.40
CA ALA A 140 -11.24 -12.51 -4.36
C ALA A 140 -10.31 -12.97 -5.49
N ALA A 141 -9.51 -12.07 -6.07
CA ALA A 141 -8.56 -12.44 -7.12
C ALA A 141 -7.50 -13.43 -6.64
N MET A 142 -6.95 -13.20 -5.45
CA MET A 142 -5.92 -14.05 -4.85
C MET A 142 -6.51 -15.41 -4.44
N LYS A 143 -7.74 -15.44 -3.89
CA LYS A 143 -8.48 -16.66 -3.60
C LYS A 143 -8.67 -17.52 -4.86
N THR A 144 -9.06 -16.89 -5.98
CA THR A 144 -9.25 -17.59 -7.27
C THR A 144 -7.94 -18.20 -7.77
N VAL A 145 -6.84 -17.45 -7.69
CA VAL A 145 -5.53 -17.97 -8.11
C VAL A 145 -5.11 -19.14 -7.22
N LEU A 146 -5.19 -19.00 -5.90
CA LEU A 146 -4.78 -20.07 -4.98
C LEU A 146 -5.66 -21.32 -5.09
N ALA A 147 -6.95 -21.17 -5.32
CA ALA A 147 -7.87 -22.30 -5.54
C ALA A 147 -7.53 -23.11 -6.81
N SER A 148 -6.81 -22.52 -7.77
CA SER A 148 -6.34 -23.26 -8.95
C SER A 148 -5.17 -24.21 -8.67
N PHE A 149 -4.58 -24.17 -7.47
CA PHE A 149 -3.51 -25.04 -7.01
C PHE A 149 -3.98 -25.93 -5.86
N GLU A 150 -4.97 -26.81 -6.12
CA GLU A 150 -5.83 -27.54 -5.15
C GLU A 150 -5.13 -28.45 -4.12
N GLU A 151 -3.81 -28.57 -4.07
CA GLU A 151 -3.13 -29.54 -3.21
C GLU A 151 -2.53 -28.97 -1.92
N LYS A 152 -2.72 -27.66 -1.59
CA LYS A 152 -2.08 -27.06 -0.42
C LYS A 152 -3.08 -26.35 0.50
N GLU A 153 -2.86 -26.52 1.81
CA GLU A 153 -3.64 -25.84 2.84
C GLU A 153 -3.43 -24.31 2.75
N ILE A 154 -4.49 -23.56 2.46
CA ILE A 154 -4.45 -22.13 2.28
C ILE A 154 -4.93 -21.44 3.56
N LYS A 155 -4.05 -20.69 4.22
CA LYS A 155 -4.41 -19.84 5.37
C LYS A 155 -4.67 -18.41 4.91
N TRP A 156 -5.84 -17.89 5.26
CA TRP A 156 -6.21 -16.50 5.03
C TRP A 156 -5.96 -15.66 6.26
N LYS A 157 -5.24 -14.53 6.10
CA LYS A 157 -5.12 -13.50 7.13
C LYS A 157 -6.06 -12.35 6.77
N LEU A 158 -7.04 -12.12 7.61
CA LEU A 158 -8.00 -11.01 7.54
C LEU A 158 -7.53 -9.84 8.38
#